data_41ea6a8e75ed15b68b9f99bc0719e1b2
#
_entry.id   41ea6a8e75ed15b68b9f99bc0719e1b2
#
_cell.length_a   1.000
_cell.length_b   1.000
_cell.length_c   1.000
_cell.angle_alpha   90.00
_cell.angle_beta   90.00
_cell.angle_gamma   90.00
#
_symmetry.space_group_name_H-M   'P 1'
#
loop_
_entity.id
_entity.type
_entity.pdbx_description
1 polymer ?
#
loop_
_entity_poly.entity_id
_entity_poly.type
_entity_poly.pdbx_seq_one_letter_code
_entity_poly.pdbx_strand_id
1 'polypeptide(L)'
;MNPTFIKPYYDSRGFAGIPDRIKAAFASGNYDAVVLFLVDGFGWRFFERFQDAPFLKRLTHQGRVEKLTSQFPSTTAAHLTTIHTGWNVGQSGVHEWIYYEPQVDAMITPLLFSYAGARQRNELSATSIHPPLLFPRGFFYPQLKKNGVNPYVFGSREYTPSVYSDMVMAGAEQYAFKTLSEALVNLGLLLEEKSQPCYVYLYFDKIDTLAHEYGPTAPQTEAEIESFLLMMEYYFERILKGKKRILFLMTADHGQCEVDPQTTIYLNRDPSFAGVERFLESNRKGQLLVPAGSARDMFLYIKDGRLDDAQSFLDTRLEGKADVVKTELLIEERYFGSEVSPRFRERVGNLVILPYRYESVWWYEKGKFEQRFYGHHGGLTPEEMETILYSYEI
;
A
#
# COMPACT_ATOMS: atom_id res chain seq x y z
N MET A 1 19.32 -13.80 1.07
CA MET A 1 18.70 -12.45 1.20
C MET A 1 19.37 -11.66 2.31
N ASN A 2 19.38 -10.33 2.19
CA ASN A 2 19.97 -9.44 3.18
C ASN A 2 19.40 -9.72 4.58
N PRO A 3 20.23 -9.93 5.62
CA PRO A 3 19.77 -10.29 6.95
C PRO A 3 18.98 -9.17 7.66
N THR A 4 19.03 -7.95 7.16
CA THR A 4 18.25 -6.82 7.70
C THR A 4 16.83 -6.73 7.13
N PHE A 5 16.50 -7.50 6.10
CA PHE A 5 15.18 -7.51 5.52
C PHE A 5 14.14 -8.11 6.47
N ILE A 6 12.97 -7.50 6.51
CA ILE A 6 11.86 -7.90 7.35
C ILE A 6 10.93 -8.83 6.56
N LYS A 7 10.73 -10.02 7.09
CA LYS A 7 9.73 -10.95 6.54
C LYS A 7 8.32 -10.53 6.98
N PRO A 8 7.35 -10.41 6.05
CA PRO A 8 5.99 -10.04 6.38
C PRO A 8 5.28 -11.13 7.20
N TYR A 9 4.41 -10.71 8.12
CA TYR A 9 3.45 -11.57 8.80
C TYR A 9 2.07 -11.42 8.20
N TYR A 10 1.35 -12.54 8.05
CA TYR A 10 -0.02 -12.58 7.52
C TYR A 10 -1.03 -13.08 8.57
N ASP A 11 -0.65 -12.98 9.83
CA ASP A 11 -1.49 -13.24 11.01
C ASP A 11 -1.76 -11.92 11.76
N SER A 12 -2.11 -12.01 13.04
CA SER A 12 -2.37 -10.84 13.89
C SER A 12 -1.18 -9.90 14.08
N ARG A 13 0.04 -10.28 13.70
CA ARG A 13 1.26 -9.46 13.77
C ARG A 13 1.51 -8.65 12.50
N GLY A 14 0.67 -8.81 11.49
CA GLY A 14 0.78 -8.12 10.21
C GLY A 14 -0.44 -7.29 9.87
N PHE A 15 -0.26 -6.33 9.00
CA PHE A 15 -1.31 -5.46 8.48
C PHE A 15 -2.51 -6.25 7.90
N ALA A 16 -2.22 -7.36 7.22
CA ALA A 16 -3.25 -8.20 6.61
C ALA A 16 -4.25 -8.80 7.62
N GLY A 17 -3.91 -8.82 8.91
CA GLY A 17 -4.79 -9.27 10.00
C GLY A 17 -5.82 -8.23 10.45
N ILE A 18 -5.72 -6.96 10.01
CA ILE A 18 -6.61 -5.88 10.46
C ILE A 18 -8.08 -6.12 10.10
N PRO A 19 -8.45 -6.55 8.88
CA PRO A 19 -9.85 -6.85 8.55
C PRO A 19 -10.48 -7.91 9.49
N ASP A 20 -9.72 -8.92 9.90
CA ASP A 20 -10.19 -9.95 10.83
C ASP A 20 -10.36 -9.40 12.26
N ARG A 21 -9.49 -8.51 12.71
CA ARG A 21 -9.63 -7.79 13.99
C ARG A 21 -10.93 -6.96 14.02
N ILE A 22 -11.26 -6.27 12.92
CA ILE A 22 -12.50 -5.48 12.80
C ILE A 22 -13.73 -6.41 12.89
N LYS A 23 -13.72 -7.52 12.16
CA LYS A 23 -14.80 -8.53 12.24
C LYS A 23 -14.96 -9.09 13.64
N ALA A 24 -13.85 -9.42 14.31
CA ALA A 24 -13.86 -9.91 15.69
C ALA A 24 -14.38 -8.87 16.68
N ALA A 25 -14.05 -7.58 16.49
CA ALA A 25 -14.57 -6.49 17.30
C ALA A 25 -16.10 -6.42 17.25
N PHE A 26 -16.71 -6.49 16.06
CA PHE A 26 -18.17 -6.52 15.94
C PHE A 26 -18.78 -7.84 16.48
N ALA A 27 -18.15 -8.96 16.26
CA ALA A 27 -18.62 -10.26 16.76
C ALA A 27 -18.64 -10.35 18.29
N SER A 28 -17.80 -9.57 18.99
CA SER A 28 -17.80 -9.49 20.46
C SER A 28 -19.05 -8.82 21.03
N GLY A 29 -19.76 -8.01 20.23
CA GLY A 29 -20.90 -7.20 20.69
C GLY A 29 -20.52 -6.02 21.62
N ASN A 30 -19.23 -5.75 21.78
CA ASN A 30 -18.76 -4.71 22.71
C ASN A 30 -18.80 -3.31 22.10
N TYR A 31 -18.84 -3.20 20.77
CA TYR A 31 -18.74 -1.91 20.09
C TYR A 31 -19.94 -1.64 19.18
N ASP A 32 -20.42 -0.40 19.23
CA ASP A 32 -21.45 0.13 18.34
C ASP A 32 -20.82 0.72 17.07
N ALA A 33 -19.56 1.12 17.14
CA ALA A 33 -18.80 1.58 16.00
C ALA A 33 -17.33 1.11 16.06
N VAL A 34 -16.77 0.83 14.90
CA VAL A 34 -15.31 0.70 14.71
C VAL A 34 -14.89 1.75 13.71
N VAL A 35 -13.94 2.59 14.10
CA VAL A 35 -13.38 3.67 13.27
C VAL A 35 -11.93 3.34 12.98
N LEU A 36 -11.58 3.12 11.72
CA LEU A 36 -10.23 2.87 11.28
C LEU A 36 -9.68 4.06 10.50
N PHE A 37 -8.58 4.66 10.99
CA PHE A 37 -7.78 5.62 10.24
C PHE A 37 -6.59 4.90 9.64
N LEU A 38 -6.46 4.96 8.31
CA LEU A 38 -5.25 4.58 7.61
C LEU A 38 -4.51 5.85 7.22
N VAL A 39 -3.34 6.05 7.83
CA VAL A 39 -2.45 7.19 7.61
C VAL A 39 -1.28 6.69 6.76
N ASP A 40 -1.38 6.95 5.46
CA ASP A 40 -0.44 6.44 4.46
C ASP A 40 1.00 6.83 4.77
N GLY A 41 1.90 5.85 4.72
CA GLY A 41 3.32 6.01 4.96
C GLY A 41 3.72 6.31 6.41
N PHE A 42 2.77 6.46 7.35
CA PHE A 42 3.06 6.73 8.76
C PHE A 42 3.55 5.46 9.50
N GLY A 43 4.65 4.88 9.03
CA GLY A 43 5.24 3.67 9.59
C GLY A 43 5.85 3.85 10.99
N TRP A 44 6.44 2.76 11.51
CA TRP A 44 6.96 2.70 12.87
C TRP A 44 8.02 3.77 13.17
N ARG A 45 8.85 4.16 12.18
CA ARG A 45 9.89 5.18 12.37
C ARG A 45 9.32 6.57 12.65
N PHE A 46 8.20 6.93 12.02
CA PHE A 46 7.49 8.16 12.35
C PHE A 46 6.88 8.10 13.75
N PHE A 47 6.31 6.95 14.15
CA PHE A 47 5.86 6.80 15.52
C PHE A 47 6.98 7.01 16.54
N GLU A 48 8.13 6.34 16.39
CA GLU A 48 9.29 6.50 17.30
C GLU A 48 9.72 7.98 17.42
N ARG A 49 9.68 8.71 16.31
CA ARG A 49 10.10 10.11 16.25
C ARG A 49 9.09 11.08 16.89
N PHE A 50 7.80 10.83 16.71
CA PHE A 50 6.71 11.72 17.13
C PHE A 50 5.92 11.20 18.34
N GLN A 51 6.32 10.11 18.98
CA GLN A 51 5.59 9.47 20.08
C GLN A 51 5.29 10.39 21.26
N ASP A 52 6.04 11.47 21.41
CA ASP A 52 5.87 12.47 22.45
C ASP A 52 4.79 13.52 22.12
N ALA A 53 4.24 13.54 20.90
CA ALA A 53 3.13 14.42 20.56
C ALA A 53 1.89 14.09 21.42
N PRO A 54 1.15 15.11 21.89
CA PRO A 54 0.05 14.93 22.84
C PRO A 54 -0.98 13.87 22.40
N PHE A 55 -1.38 13.85 21.13
CA PHE A 55 -2.30 12.87 20.58
C PHE A 55 -1.76 11.43 20.69
N LEU A 56 -0.51 11.20 20.26
CA LEU A 56 0.09 9.86 20.32
C LEU A 56 0.34 9.40 21.76
N LYS A 57 0.80 10.31 22.65
CA LYS A 57 0.90 10.03 24.09
C LYS A 57 -0.41 9.57 24.68
N ARG A 58 -1.51 10.26 24.36
CA ARG A 58 -2.84 9.87 24.85
C ARG A 58 -3.18 8.46 24.39
N LEU A 59 -3.05 8.16 23.10
CA LEU A 59 -3.34 6.83 22.56
C LEU A 59 -2.45 5.74 23.20
N THR A 60 -1.19 6.06 23.47
CA THR A 60 -0.25 5.11 24.11
C THR A 60 -0.61 4.85 25.57
N HIS A 61 -1.01 5.90 26.33
CA HIS A 61 -1.32 5.75 27.75
C HIS A 61 -2.71 5.17 28.06
N GLN A 62 -3.67 5.44 27.19
CA GLN A 62 -5.09 5.05 27.41
C GLN A 62 -5.54 3.90 26.50
N GLY A 63 -4.77 3.55 25.50
CA GLY A 63 -5.03 2.48 24.56
C GLY A 63 -3.87 1.49 24.49
N ARG A 64 -3.71 0.90 23.32
CA ARG A 64 -2.65 -0.06 23.02
C ARG A 64 -1.95 0.31 21.72
N VAL A 65 -0.64 0.18 21.69
CA VAL A 65 0.20 0.35 20.51
C VAL A 65 0.88 -0.96 20.19
N GLU A 66 0.78 -1.40 18.96
CA GLU A 66 1.40 -2.63 18.46
C GLU A 66 2.26 -2.30 17.24
N LYS A 67 3.47 -2.86 17.18
CA LYS A 67 4.26 -2.89 15.95
C LYS A 67 3.75 -4.03 15.09
N LEU A 68 3.38 -3.72 13.85
CA LEU A 68 3.00 -4.70 12.83
C LEU A 68 4.04 -4.74 11.73
N THR A 69 3.99 -5.77 10.90
CA THR A 69 4.65 -5.75 9.60
C THR A 69 3.68 -5.34 8.50
N SER A 70 4.19 -4.59 7.54
CA SER A 70 3.57 -4.41 6.25
C SER A 70 3.42 -5.74 5.52
N GLN A 71 2.66 -5.80 4.43
CA GLN A 71 2.73 -6.90 3.46
C GLN A 71 3.94 -6.69 2.54
N PHE A 72 4.30 -7.69 1.77
CA PHE A 72 5.25 -7.53 0.67
C PHE A 72 4.54 -7.74 -0.67
N PRO A 73 4.75 -6.84 -1.63
CA PRO A 73 5.44 -5.53 -1.52
C PRO A 73 4.80 -4.57 -0.52
N SER A 74 5.63 -3.71 0.10
CA SER A 74 5.18 -2.69 1.06
C SER A 74 4.64 -1.46 0.31
N THR A 75 3.53 -1.65 -0.38
CA THR A 75 2.95 -0.67 -1.32
C THR A 75 1.48 -0.39 -1.03
N THR A 76 1.06 0.86 -1.17
CA THR A 76 -0.32 1.32 -0.99
C THR A 76 -1.32 0.47 -1.77
N ALA A 77 -1.00 0.07 -3.02
CA ALA A 77 -1.91 -0.70 -3.86
C ALA A 77 -2.34 -2.03 -3.24
N ALA A 78 -1.38 -2.79 -2.69
CA ALA A 78 -1.65 -4.05 -2.01
C ALA A 78 -2.46 -3.85 -0.72
N HIS A 79 -2.11 -2.84 0.07
CA HIS A 79 -2.68 -2.60 1.40
C HIS A 79 -4.10 -2.04 1.34
N LEU A 80 -4.37 -1.05 0.47
CA LEU A 80 -5.73 -0.57 0.24
C LEU A 80 -6.63 -1.71 -0.26
N THR A 81 -6.13 -2.55 -1.18
CA THR A 81 -6.91 -3.70 -1.66
C THR A 81 -7.21 -4.67 -0.51
N THR A 82 -6.25 -4.93 0.38
CA THR A 82 -6.45 -5.81 1.54
C THR A 82 -7.46 -5.27 2.54
N ILE A 83 -7.36 -4.00 2.91
CA ILE A 83 -8.30 -3.38 3.87
C ILE A 83 -9.74 -3.39 3.36
N HIS A 84 -9.92 -3.14 2.06
CA HIS A 84 -11.25 -3.06 1.48
C HIS A 84 -11.86 -4.41 1.11
N THR A 85 -11.04 -5.43 0.88
CA THR A 85 -11.53 -6.74 0.43
C THR A 85 -11.41 -7.85 1.46
N GLY A 86 -10.49 -7.71 2.42
CA GLY A 86 -10.08 -8.76 3.35
C GLY A 86 -9.16 -9.82 2.73
N TRP A 87 -8.71 -9.61 1.50
CA TRP A 87 -7.77 -10.51 0.80
C TRP A 87 -6.36 -9.94 0.85
N ASN A 88 -5.39 -10.75 1.23
CA ASN A 88 -4.00 -10.35 1.19
C ASN A 88 -3.48 -10.22 -0.26
N VAL A 89 -2.26 -9.74 -0.40
CA VAL A 89 -1.62 -9.45 -1.69
C VAL A 89 -1.61 -10.66 -2.63
N GLY A 90 -1.25 -11.84 -2.13
CA GLY A 90 -1.22 -13.07 -2.95
C GLY A 90 -2.60 -13.52 -3.41
N GLN A 91 -3.62 -13.34 -2.57
CA GLN A 91 -5.00 -13.68 -2.89
C GLN A 91 -5.62 -12.69 -3.88
N SER A 92 -5.40 -11.39 -3.69
CA SER A 92 -5.99 -10.33 -4.50
C SER A 92 -5.38 -10.24 -5.90
N GLY A 93 -4.08 -10.49 -6.02
CA GLY A 93 -3.30 -10.27 -7.24
C GLY A 93 -3.12 -8.81 -7.61
N VAL A 94 -3.45 -7.87 -6.71
CA VAL A 94 -3.09 -6.45 -6.81
C VAL A 94 -1.89 -6.27 -5.89
N HIS A 95 -0.69 -6.39 -6.46
CA HIS A 95 0.52 -6.54 -5.65
C HIS A 95 1.42 -5.31 -5.66
N GLU A 96 1.31 -4.46 -6.68
CA GLU A 96 2.18 -3.30 -6.79
C GLU A 96 1.52 -2.13 -7.57
N TRP A 97 2.20 -0.99 -7.58
CA TRP A 97 1.77 0.21 -8.31
C TRP A 97 1.78 0.00 -9.82
N ILE A 98 2.76 -0.71 -10.35
CA ILE A 98 2.87 -1.06 -11.78
C ILE A 98 3.12 -2.56 -11.92
N TYR A 99 2.33 -3.22 -12.75
CA TYR A 99 2.56 -4.62 -13.14
C TYR A 99 1.99 -4.93 -14.53
N TYR A 100 2.42 -6.06 -15.09
CA TYR A 100 1.85 -6.59 -16.33
C TYR A 100 0.46 -7.17 -16.08
N GLU A 101 -0.48 -6.77 -16.91
CA GLU A 101 -1.84 -7.33 -16.90
C GLU A 101 -2.10 -8.11 -18.20
N PRO A 102 -2.16 -9.45 -18.13
CA PRO A 102 -2.35 -10.30 -19.31
C PRO A 102 -3.64 -10.01 -20.08
N GLN A 103 -4.70 -9.57 -19.39
CA GLN A 103 -6.00 -9.30 -20.01
C GLN A 103 -5.97 -8.12 -20.98
N VAL A 104 -5.08 -7.16 -20.76
CA VAL A 104 -4.84 -6.02 -21.65
C VAL A 104 -3.53 -6.12 -22.40
N ASP A 105 -2.71 -7.14 -22.11
CA ASP A 105 -1.40 -7.37 -22.71
C ASP A 105 -0.49 -6.14 -22.61
N ALA A 106 -0.45 -5.51 -21.43
CA ALA A 106 0.31 -4.28 -21.19
C ALA A 106 0.66 -4.09 -19.71
N MET A 107 1.67 -3.24 -19.46
CA MET A 107 1.95 -2.71 -18.13
C MET A 107 0.85 -1.71 -17.74
N ILE A 108 0.29 -1.87 -16.53
CA ILE A 108 -0.78 -1.01 -16.02
C ILE A 108 -0.44 -0.40 -14.65
N THR A 109 -1.13 0.68 -14.32
CA THR A 109 -1.21 1.25 -12.97
C THR A 109 -2.64 0.98 -12.47
N PRO A 110 -2.86 -0.08 -11.66
CA PRO A 110 -4.21 -0.55 -11.34
C PRO A 110 -5.06 0.49 -10.61
N LEU A 111 -4.52 1.19 -9.60
CA LEU A 111 -5.27 2.19 -8.84
C LEU A 111 -5.74 3.36 -9.70
N LEU A 112 -5.04 3.66 -10.78
CA LEU A 112 -5.43 4.68 -11.75
C LEU A 112 -6.36 4.14 -12.84
N PHE A 113 -6.51 2.83 -12.93
CA PHE A 113 -7.20 2.14 -14.03
C PHE A 113 -6.68 2.61 -15.40
N SER A 114 -5.35 2.66 -15.54
CA SER A 114 -4.66 3.23 -16.70
C SER A 114 -3.44 2.42 -17.09
N TYR A 115 -2.91 2.65 -18.29
CA TYR A 115 -1.62 2.12 -18.69
C TYR A 115 -0.50 2.72 -17.83
N ALA A 116 0.57 1.97 -17.62
CA ALA A 116 1.73 2.45 -16.87
C ALA A 116 2.37 3.69 -17.55
N GLY A 117 2.68 4.71 -16.74
CA GLY A 117 3.19 5.98 -17.22
C GLY A 117 2.17 6.90 -17.89
N ALA A 118 0.89 6.54 -17.85
CA ALA A 118 -0.20 7.39 -18.32
C ALA A 118 -0.33 8.66 -17.46
N ARG A 119 -0.72 9.76 -18.10
CA ARG A 119 -0.96 11.04 -17.40
C ARG A 119 -2.38 11.19 -16.87
N GLN A 120 -3.31 10.39 -17.40
CA GLN A 120 -4.72 10.47 -17.08
C GLN A 120 -5.17 9.20 -16.35
N ARG A 121 -6.18 9.35 -15.50
CA ARG A 121 -6.89 8.23 -14.89
C ARG A 121 -7.89 7.63 -15.87
N ASN A 122 -8.23 6.36 -15.67
CA ASN A 122 -9.33 5.66 -16.36
C ASN A 122 -9.12 5.46 -17.87
N GLU A 123 -7.88 5.49 -18.38
CA GLU A 123 -7.62 5.24 -19.82
C GLU A 123 -8.08 3.83 -20.25
N LEU A 124 -8.04 2.83 -19.35
CA LEU A 124 -8.52 1.49 -19.62
C LEU A 124 -10.03 1.42 -19.86
N SER A 125 -10.81 2.44 -19.47
CA SER A 125 -12.24 2.53 -19.78
C SER A 125 -12.54 2.64 -21.28
N ALA A 126 -11.56 3.06 -22.07
CA ALA A 126 -11.67 3.07 -23.54
C ALA A 126 -11.44 1.68 -24.17
N THR A 127 -11.04 0.70 -23.38
CA THR A 127 -10.86 -0.68 -23.83
C THR A 127 -12.11 -1.52 -23.56
N SER A 128 -12.13 -2.77 -24.05
CA SER A 128 -13.18 -3.73 -23.73
C SER A 128 -12.98 -4.42 -22.38
N ILE A 129 -11.98 -4.00 -21.57
CA ILE A 129 -11.70 -4.63 -20.29
C ILE A 129 -12.77 -4.30 -19.25
N HIS A 130 -13.29 -5.29 -18.60
CA HIS A 130 -14.24 -5.11 -17.50
C HIS A 130 -13.51 -5.05 -16.17
N PRO A 131 -13.76 -4.02 -15.31
CA PRO A 131 -13.09 -3.86 -14.02
C PRO A 131 -13.03 -5.11 -13.13
N PRO A 132 -14.08 -5.99 -13.06
CA PRO A 132 -14.03 -7.25 -12.32
C PRO A 132 -12.94 -8.23 -12.78
N LEU A 133 -12.39 -8.06 -13.97
CA LEU A 133 -11.26 -8.88 -14.44
C LEU A 133 -9.94 -8.38 -13.82
N LEU A 134 -9.85 -7.11 -13.44
CA LEU A 134 -8.63 -6.54 -12.87
C LEU A 134 -8.62 -6.59 -11.34
N PHE A 135 -9.79 -6.38 -10.72
CA PHE A 135 -9.88 -6.26 -9.26
C PHE A 135 -10.64 -7.41 -8.61
N PRO A 136 -10.26 -7.81 -7.38
CA PRO A 136 -11.07 -8.75 -6.63
C PRO A 136 -12.41 -8.11 -6.26
N ARG A 137 -13.47 -8.92 -6.27
CA ARG A 137 -14.73 -8.51 -5.63
C ARG A 137 -14.54 -8.61 -4.12
N GLY A 138 -14.63 -7.46 -3.43
CA GLY A 138 -14.53 -7.41 -1.99
C GLY A 138 -15.68 -8.16 -1.32
N PHE A 139 -15.33 -9.01 -0.33
CA PHE A 139 -16.32 -9.65 0.53
C PHE A 139 -16.47 -8.95 1.88
N PHE A 140 -15.52 -8.10 2.24
CA PHE A 140 -15.44 -7.49 3.56
C PHE A 140 -16.69 -6.64 3.88
N TYR A 141 -17.02 -5.66 3.03
CA TYR A 141 -18.18 -4.80 3.25
C TYR A 141 -19.54 -5.51 3.14
N PRO A 142 -19.76 -6.38 2.11
CA PRO A 142 -20.97 -7.21 2.08
C PRO A 142 -21.12 -8.10 3.30
N GLN A 143 -20.03 -8.63 3.86
CA GLN A 143 -20.07 -9.45 5.07
C GLN A 143 -20.42 -8.60 6.31
N LEU A 144 -19.87 -7.38 6.44
CA LEU A 144 -20.25 -6.45 7.51
C LEU A 144 -21.76 -6.15 7.44
N LYS A 145 -22.29 -5.81 6.26
CA LYS A 145 -23.74 -5.55 6.07
C LYS A 145 -24.60 -6.76 6.42
N LYS A 146 -24.19 -7.96 6.02
CA LYS A 146 -24.90 -9.18 6.38
C LYS A 146 -25.02 -9.37 7.90
N ASN A 147 -24.03 -8.89 8.64
CA ASN A 147 -23.98 -8.92 10.10
C ASN A 147 -24.61 -7.66 10.76
N GLY A 148 -25.33 -6.85 10.01
CA GLY A 148 -26.03 -5.65 10.52
C GLY A 148 -25.12 -4.42 10.76
N VAL A 149 -23.88 -4.44 10.22
CA VAL A 149 -22.95 -3.32 10.34
C VAL A 149 -22.92 -2.52 9.04
N ASN A 150 -23.16 -1.22 9.11
CA ASN A 150 -23.14 -0.33 7.95
C ASN A 150 -21.73 0.25 7.72
N PRO A 151 -21.08 -0.05 6.58
CA PRO A 151 -19.75 0.46 6.29
C PRO A 151 -19.78 1.81 5.56
N TYR A 152 -18.94 2.73 6.00
CA TYR A 152 -18.73 4.06 5.45
C TYR A 152 -17.23 4.27 5.17
N VAL A 153 -16.90 4.84 4.01
CA VAL A 153 -15.54 5.05 3.56
C VAL A 153 -15.31 6.51 3.24
N PHE A 154 -14.35 7.14 3.92
CA PHE A 154 -13.90 8.51 3.68
C PHE A 154 -12.60 8.50 2.88
N GLY A 155 -12.62 9.10 1.69
CA GLY A 155 -11.46 9.24 0.81
C GLY A 155 -11.34 10.62 0.19
N SER A 156 -10.14 10.98 -0.25
CA SER A 156 -9.93 12.27 -0.92
C SER A 156 -10.78 12.38 -2.20
N ARG A 157 -11.35 13.54 -2.43
CA ARG A 157 -12.12 13.85 -3.65
C ARG A 157 -11.29 13.75 -4.92
N GLU A 158 -9.98 13.78 -4.82
CA GLU A 158 -9.08 13.67 -5.97
C GLU A 158 -9.16 12.29 -6.65
N TYR A 159 -9.55 11.24 -5.88
CA TYR A 159 -9.60 9.86 -6.38
C TYR A 159 -10.81 9.05 -5.88
N THR A 160 -11.75 9.70 -5.18
CA THR A 160 -12.98 9.06 -4.69
C THR A 160 -14.21 9.82 -5.20
N PRO A 161 -15.14 9.19 -5.96
CA PRO A 161 -15.09 7.81 -6.45
C PRO A 161 -14.12 7.60 -7.61
N SER A 162 -13.75 6.34 -7.86
CA SER A 162 -12.94 5.89 -9.00
C SER A 162 -13.34 4.48 -9.41
N VAL A 163 -12.93 4.02 -10.60
CA VAL A 163 -13.18 2.63 -11.04
C VAL A 163 -12.66 1.62 -10.01
N TYR A 164 -11.46 1.88 -9.44
CA TYR A 164 -10.88 1.04 -8.40
C TYR A 164 -11.74 1.05 -7.13
N SER A 165 -12.08 2.24 -6.60
CA SER A 165 -12.85 2.35 -5.35
C SER A 165 -14.25 1.72 -5.49
N ASP A 166 -14.91 1.91 -6.63
CA ASP A 166 -16.23 1.34 -6.87
C ASP A 166 -16.21 -0.21 -6.86
N MET A 167 -15.08 -0.79 -7.26
CA MET A 167 -14.91 -2.24 -7.24
C MET A 167 -14.58 -2.78 -5.85
N VAL A 168 -13.53 -2.26 -5.20
CA VAL A 168 -13.02 -2.84 -3.94
C VAL A 168 -13.84 -2.40 -2.73
N MET A 169 -14.49 -1.22 -2.79
CA MET A 169 -15.35 -0.68 -1.73
C MET A 169 -16.84 -1.01 -1.96
N ALA A 170 -17.15 -1.89 -2.90
CA ALA A 170 -18.52 -2.29 -3.20
C ALA A 170 -19.25 -2.78 -1.93
N GLY A 171 -20.38 -2.13 -1.60
CA GLY A 171 -21.13 -2.38 -0.38
C GLY A 171 -20.90 -1.34 0.72
N ALA A 172 -19.90 -0.46 0.62
CA ALA A 172 -19.76 0.69 1.50
C ALA A 172 -20.38 1.95 0.89
N GLU A 173 -20.78 2.88 1.74
CA GLU A 173 -21.14 4.25 1.32
C GLU A 173 -19.88 5.11 1.30
N GLN A 174 -19.61 5.78 0.16
CA GLN A 174 -18.39 6.55 -0.03
C GLN A 174 -18.62 8.04 0.24
N TYR A 175 -17.77 8.64 1.06
CA TYR A 175 -17.75 10.06 1.42
C TYR A 175 -16.45 10.70 0.90
N ALA A 176 -16.56 11.53 -0.14
CA ALA A 176 -15.43 12.26 -0.70
C ALA A 176 -15.20 13.58 0.05
N PHE A 177 -13.99 13.84 0.52
CA PHE A 177 -13.62 15.08 1.22
C PHE A 177 -12.47 15.82 0.51
N LYS A 178 -12.35 17.13 0.79
CA LYS A 178 -11.25 17.98 0.28
C LYS A 178 -10.14 18.16 1.31
N THR A 179 -10.50 18.28 2.58
CA THR A 179 -9.57 18.53 3.68
C THR A 179 -9.81 17.56 4.83
N LEU A 180 -8.76 17.26 5.60
CA LEU A 180 -8.87 16.41 6.79
C LEU A 180 -9.87 16.97 7.80
N SER A 181 -9.89 18.30 8.02
CA SER A 181 -10.85 18.95 8.94
C SER A 181 -12.30 18.75 8.51
N GLU A 182 -12.60 18.84 7.20
CA GLU A 182 -13.92 18.50 6.65
C GLU A 182 -14.28 17.05 6.94
N ALA A 183 -13.35 16.12 6.66
CA ALA A 183 -13.57 14.69 6.90
C ALA A 183 -13.85 14.39 8.37
N LEU A 184 -13.09 14.99 9.29
CA LEU A 184 -13.25 14.80 10.74
C LEU A 184 -14.61 15.33 11.24
N VAL A 185 -15.05 16.49 10.77
CA VAL A 185 -16.38 17.03 11.11
C VAL A 185 -17.48 16.13 10.57
N ASN A 186 -17.41 15.72 9.30
CA ASN A 186 -18.41 14.85 8.67
C ASN A 186 -18.47 13.47 9.35
N LEU A 187 -17.33 12.92 9.75
CA LEU A 187 -17.27 11.69 10.54
C LEU A 187 -17.99 11.84 11.88
N GLY A 188 -17.77 12.94 12.58
CA GLY A 188 -18.46 13.24 13.83
C GLY A 188 -19.99 13.29 13.66
N LEU A 189 -20.47 14.03 12.64
CA LEU A 189 -21.89 14.12 12.31
C LEU A 189 -22.47 12.76 11.92
N LEU A 190 -21.77 11.96 11.15
CA LEU A 190 -22.17 10.59 10.79
C LEU A 190 -22.36 9.72 12.04
N LEU A 191 -21.41 9.74 12.96
CA LEU A 191 -21.49 8.97 14.21
C LEU A 191 -22.65 9.46 15.11
N GLU A 192 -23.05 10.73 15.05
CA GLU A 192 -24.21 11.27 15.74
C GLU A 192 -25.53 10.80 15.14
N GLU A 193 -25.63 10.84 13.84
CA GLU A 193 -26.86 10.52 13.11
C GLU A 193 -27.19 9.02 13.14
N LYS A 194 -26.19 8.15 12.98
CA LYS A 194 -26.43 6.71 12.79
C LYS A 194 -26.64 6.00 14.12
N SER A 195 -27.79 5.34 14.26
CA SER A 195 -28.14 4.53 15.42
C SER A 195 -27.75 3.07 15.32
N GLN A 196 -27.54 2.56 14.13
CA GLN A 196 -27.13 1.18 13.85
C GLN A 196 -25.61 1.01 13.98
N PRO A 197 -25.12 -0.21 14.26
CA PRO A 197 -23.68 -0.47 14.24
C PRO A 197 -23.03 -0.05 12.92
N CYS A 198 -21.87 0.60 13.00
CA CYS A 198 -21.19 1.09 11.82
C CYS A 198 -19.68 0.87 11.84
N TYR A 199 -19.13 0.63 10.67
CA TYR A 199 -17.69 0.65 10.40
C TYR A 199 -17.37 1.91 9.61
N VAL A 200 -16.41 2.70 10.07
CA VAL A 200 -15.95 3.90 9.36
C VAL A 200 -14.47 3.75 9.05
N TYR A 201 -14.13 3.86 7.78
CA TYR A 201 -12.76 3.94 7.31
C TYR A 201 -12.45 5.35 6.83
N LEU A 202 -11.30 5.89 7.23
CA LEU A 202 -10.77 7.17 6.75
C LEU A 202 -9.34 6.98 6.27
N TYR A 203 -9.06 7.44 5.06
CA TYR A 203 -7.73 7.39 4.45
C TYR A 203 -7.12 8.78 4.31
N PHE A 204 -5.89 8.93 4.79
CA PHE A 204 -5.12 10.18 4.74
C PHE A 204 -3.75 9.92 4.10
N ASP A 205 -3.47 10.56 2.95
CA ASP A 205 -2.34 10.29 2.05
C ASP A 205 -1.25 11.37 2.04
N LYS A 206 -1.41 12.48 2.76
CA LYS A 206 -0.52 13.62 2.59
C LYS A 206 0.87 13.41 3.17
N ILE A 207 1.00 12.59 4.23
CA ILE A 207 2.31 12.28 4.82
C ILE A 207 3.16 11.50 3.81
N ASP A 208 2.59 10.45 3.22
CA ASP A 208 3.27 9.66 2.18
C ASP A 208 3.65 10.53 0.98
N THR A 209 2.72 11.33 0.49
CA THR A 209 2.94 12.24 -0.65
C THR A 209 4.13 13.17 -0.43
N LEU A 210 4.21 13.81 0.74
CA LEU A 210 5.32 14.74 1.03
C LEU A 210 6.62 14.01 1.35
N ALA A 211 6.54 12.84 1.98
CA ALA A 211 7.72 12.02 2.21
C ALA A 211 8.33 11.51 0.89
N HIS A 212 7.51 11.20 -0.12
CA HIS A 212 8.01 10.95 -1.47
C HIS A 212 8.71 12.16 -2.08
N GLU A 213 8.08 13.33 -2.03
CA GLU A 213 8.56 14.52 -2.72
C GLU A 213 9.82 15.11 -2.09
N TYR A 214 9.90 15.16 -0.75
CA TYR A 214 10.97 15.83 -0.01
C TYR A 214 11.88 14.90 0.77
N GLY A 215 11.45 13.66 1.01
CA GLY A 215 12.12 12.68 1.86
C GLY A 215 11.47 12.56 3.25
N PRO A 216 11.59 11.38 3.89
CA PRO A 216 10.94 11.11 5.18
C PRO A 216 11.51 11.93 6.35
N THR A 217 12.70 12.49 6.20
CA THR A 217 13.36 13.32 7.24
C THR A 217 13.31 14.82 6.94
N ALA A 218 12.64 15.22 5.86
CA ALA A 218 12.57 16.61 5.43
C ALA A 218 11.63 17.45 6.30
N PRO A 219 11.92 18.74 6.51
CA PRO A 219 11.07 19.66 7.29
C PRO A 219 9.62 19.73 6.80
N GLN A 220 9.39 19.57 5.48
CA GLN A 220 8.05 19.58 4.89
C GLN A 220 7.23 18.37 5.34
N THR A 221 7.84 17.18 5.37
CA THR A 221 7.23 15.96 5.87
C THR A 221 6.96 16.04 7.36
N GLU A 222 7.90 16.57 8.14
CA GLU A 222 7.71 16.82 9.59
C GLU A 222 6.53 17.74 9.85
N ALA A 223 6.46 18.86 9.15
CA ALA A 223 5.39 19.84 9.31
C ALA A 223 3.99 19.24 8.98
N GLU A 224 3.90 18.35 8.00
CA GLU A 224 2.64 17.66 7.69
C GLU A 224 2.25 16.68 8.79
N ILE A 225 3.22 15.92 9.33
CA ILE A 225 2.98 15.02 10.45
C ILE A 225 2.52 15.82 11.69
N GLU A 226 3.20 16.91 12.03
CA GLU A 226 2.83 17.77 13.15
C GLU A 226 1.43 18.36 12.95
N SER A 227 1.10 18.84 11.75
CA SER A 227 -0.22 19.38 11.40
C SER A 227 -1.30 18.34 11.54
N PHE A 228 -1.07 17.11 11.06
CA PHE A 228 -1.97 15.98 11.24
C PHE A 228 -2.21 15.68 12.72
N LEU A 229 -1.15 15.57 13.52
CA LEU A 229 -1.22 15.25 14.95
C LEU A 229 -1.92 16.33 15.75
N LEU A 230 -1.67 17.63 15.47
CA LEU A 230 -2.37 18.76 16.08
C LEU A 230 -3.86 18.74 15.74
N MET A 231 -4.21 18.45 14.50
CA MET A 231 -5.60 18.36 14.06
C MET A 231 -6.32 17.20 14.74
N MET A 232 -5.66 16.04 14.85
CA MET A 232 -6.19 14.90 15.58
C MET A 232 -6.38 15.23 17.09
N GLU A 233 -5.40 15.86 17.73
CA GLU A 233 -5.53 16.29 19.13
C GLU A 233 -6.72 17.20 19.34
N TYR A 234 -6.95 18.15 18.43
CA TYR A 234 -8.05 19.11 18.55
C TYR A 234 -9.43 18.51 18.29
N TYR A 235 -9.56 17.63 17.30
CA TYR A 235 -10.85 17.09 16.87
C TYR A 235 -11.21 15.75 17.51
N PHE A 236 -10.24 14.96 17.95
CA PHE A 236 -10.46 13.57 18.37
C PHE A 236 -11.53 13.41 19.42
N GLU A 237 -11.40 14.12 20.56
CA GLU A 237 -12.42 14.06 21.62
C GLU A 237 -13.76 14.65 21.19
N ARG A 238 -13.76 15.69 20.36
CA ARG A 238 -14.99 16.33 19.88
C ARG A 238 -15.81 15.41 18.98
N ILE A 239 -15.11 14.62 18.14
CA ILE A 239 -15.73 13.67 17.24
C ILE A 239 -16.30 12.48 18.00
N LEU A 240 -15.62 12.04 19.04
CA LEU A 240 -15.94 10.81 19.77
C LEU A 240 -16.67 11.04 21.08
N LYS A 241 -16.71 12.27 21.61
CA LYS A 241 -17.32 12.62 22.89
C LYS A 241 -18.82 12.35 22.93
N GLY A 242 -19.25 11.65 23.99
CA GLY A 242 -20.67 11.35 24.23
C GLY A 242 -21.29 10.35 23.27
N LYS A 243 -20.46 9.72 22.47
CA LYS A 243 -20.85 8.68 21.52
C LYS A 243 -20.80 7.31 22.19
N LYS A 244 -21.41 6.38 21.56
CA LYS A 244 -21.49 4.96 21.81
C LYS A 244 -20.14 4.31 22.09
N ARG A 245 -20.15 3.05 22.44
CA ARG A 245 -18.96 2.21 22.58
C ARG A 245 -18.20 2.14 21.23
N ILE A 246 -17.11 2.85 21.13
CA ILE A 246 -16.32 2.98 19.90
C ILE A 246 -14.96 2.32 20.10
N LEU A 247 -14.57 1.46 19.15
CA LEU A 247 -13.19 1.06 18.96
C LEU A 247 -12.56 1.96 17.88
N PHE A 248 -11.65 2.81 18.31
CA PHE A 248 -10.81 3.58 17.39
C PHE A 248 -9.54 2.81 17.08
N LEU A 249 -9.24 2.66 15.80
CA LEU A 249 -8.02 2.06 15.26
C LEU A 249 -7.29 3.10 14.39
N MET A 250 -5.98 3.19 14.52
CA MET A 250 -5.15 3.97 13.60
C MET A 250 -3.96 3.12 13.16
N THR A 251 -3.73 3.03 11.87
CA THR A 251 -2.65 2.24 11.28
C THR A 251 -2.02 2.95 10.10
N ALA A 252 -0.87 2.44 9.66
CA ALA A 252 -0.27 2.78 8.37
C ALA A 252 -0.07 1.49 7.56
N ASP A 253 -0.08 1.60 6.27
CA ASP A 253 0.15 0.49 5.34
C ASP A 253 1.64 0.12 5.29
N HIS A 254 2.53 1.11 5.29
CA HIS A 254 3.99 0.98 5.27
C HIS A 254 4.65 2.20 5.93
N GLY A 255 5.96 2.18 6.00
CA GLY A 255 6.79 3.36 6.21
C GLY A 255 7.52 3.75 4.94
N GLN A 256 8.56 4.57 5.03
CA GLN A 256 9.35 5.00 3.88
C GLN A 256 10.84 4.90 4.14
N CYS A 257 11.58 4.45 3.12
CA CYS A 257 13.03 4.48 3.04
C CYS A 257 13.48 5.76 2.32
N GLU A 258 14.48 6.43 2.87
CA GLU A 258 15.13 7.55 2.21
C GLU A 258 15.94 7.04 1.00
N VAL A 259 15.81 7.71 -0.14
CA VAL A 259 16.54 7.42 -1.37
C VAL A 259 17.04 8.72 -2.01
N ASP A 260 18.06 8.62 -2.87
CA ASP A 260 18.51 9.75 -3.67
C ASP A 260 18.23 9.49 -5.16
N PRO A 261 17.39 10.31 -5.81
CA PRO A 261 17.12 10.18 -7.24
C PRO A 261 18.38 10.22 -8.12
N GLN A 262 19.45 10.89 -7.67
CA GLN A 262 20.70 11.03 -8.43
C GLN A 262 21.52 9.75 -8.42
N THR A 263 21.37 8.89 -7.42
CA THR A 263 22.10 7.62 -7.29
C THR A 263 21.29 6.42 -7.78
N THR A 264 20.07 6.63 -8.30
CA THR A 264 19.23 5.56 -8.83
C THR A 264 19.92 4.80 -9.95
N ILE A 265 20.02 3.49 -9.81
CA ILE A 265 20.56 2.59 -10.83
C ILE A 265 19.48 2.34 -11.87
N TYR A 266 19.70 2.80 -13.09
CA TYR A 266 18.79 2.52 -14.20
C TYR A 266 19.32 1.38 -15.07
N LEU A 267 18.65 0.23 -15.04
CA LEU A 267 19.10 -0.99 -15.76
C LEU A 267 19.29 -0.79 -17.27
N ASN A 268 18.55 0.13 -17.88
CA ASN A 268 18.63 0.41 -19.31
C ASN A 268 19.50 1.63 -19.66
N ARG A 269 20.14 2.28 -18.70
CA ARG A 269 21.01 3.44 -18.94
C ARG A 269 22.43 3.25 -18.46
N ASP A 270 22.61 2.53 -17.37
CA ASP A 270 23.94 2.24 -16.84
C ASP A 270 24.66 1.24 -17.76
N PRO A 271 25.83 1.60 -18.31
CA PRO A 271 26.58 0.73 -19.24
C PRO A 271 26.93 -0.65 -18.67
N SER A 272 27.01 -0.79 -17.34
CA SER A 272 27.27 -2.08 -16.69
C SER A 272 26.17 -3.11 -16.94
N PHE A 273 24.94 -2.68 -17.21
CA PHE A 273 23.80 -3.54 -17.52
C PHE A 273 23.50 -3.68 -19.02
N ALA A 274 24.42 -3.25 -19.89
CA ALA A 274 24.23 -3.36 -21.33
C ALA A 274 23.84 -4.79 -21.76
N GLY A 275 22.75 -4.89 -22.52
CA GLY A 275 22.17 -6.16 -22.98
C GLY A 275 21.24 -6.84 -21.98
N VAL A 276 20.80 -6.20 -20.92
CA VAL A 276 19.79 -6.74 -19.99
C VAL A 276 18.48 -7.07 -20.70
N GLU A 277 18.13 -6.32 -21.75
CA GLU A 277 16.91 -6.49 -22.56
C GLU A 277 16.80 -7.89 -23.21
N ARG A 278 17.93 -8.55 -23.45
CA ARG A 278 17.95 -9.92 -24.04
C ARG A 278 17.25 -10.95 -23.15
N PHE A 279 17.17 -10.69 -21.85
CA PHE A 279 16.52 -11.56 -20.89
C PHE A 279 15.02 -11.30 -20.75
N LEU A 280 14.57 -10.05 -21.06
CA LEU A 280 13.23 -9.58 -20.75
C LEU A 280 12.19 -10.09 -21.74
N GLU A 281 11.03 -10.43 -21.22
CA GLU A 281 9.82 -10.74 -21.97
C GLU A 281 9.26 -9.50 -22.67
N SER A 282 8.46 -9.76 -23.69
CA SER A 282 7.71 -8.73 -24.43
C SER A 282 6.26 -9.15 -24.59
N ASN A 283 5.37 -8.17 -24.67
CA ASN A 283 3.98 -8.41 -25.03
C ASN A 283 3.86 -8.81 -26.52
N ARG A 284 2.64 -9.13 -26.97
CA ARG A 284 2.34 -9.53 -28.37
C ARG A 284 2.71 -8.46 -29.40
N LYS A 285 2.86 -7.21 -28.98
CA LYS A 285 3.28 -6.09 -29.83
C LYS A 285 4.79 -5.88 -29.85
N GLY A 286 5.56 -6.72 -29.15
CA GLY A 286 7.02 -6.62 -29.04
C GLY A 286 7.52 -5.56 -28.06
N GLN A 287 6.65 -5.00 -27.22
CA GLN A 287 7.05 -4.05 -26.17
C GLN A 287 7.54 -4.83 -24.96
N LEU A 288 8.70 -4.46 -24.41
CA LEU A 288 9.25 -5.06 -23.20
C LEU A 288 8.30 -4.86 -22.02
N LEU A 289 8.19 -5.88 -21.16
CA LEU A 289 7.38 -5.85 -19.95
C LEU A 289 8.12 -5.16 -18.81
N VAL A 290 8.36 -3.87 -18.93
CA VAL A 290 9.04 -2.99 -17.96
C VAL A 290 8.43 -1.60 -17.96
N PRO A 291 8.54 -0.85 -16.81
CA PRO A 291 8.91 -1.33 -15.49
C PRO A 291 7.75 -2.03 -14.80
N ALA A 292 8.05 -2.84 -13.77
CA ALA A 292 7.06 -3.40 -12.86
C ALA A 292 7.53 -3.25 -11.41
N GLY A 293 6.59 -3.09 -10.48
CA GLY A 293 6.88 -2.79 -9.08
C GLY A 293 7.16 -1.31 -8.85
N SER A 294 8.13 -1.05 -8.03
CA SER A 294 8.66 0.27 -7.70
C SER A 294 10.21 0.29 -7.77
N ALA A 295 10.83 1.44 -7.48
CA ALA A 295 12.28 1.54 -7.44
C ALA A 295 12.89 0.80 -6.22
N ARG A 296 12.04 0.22 -5.32
CA ARG A 296 12.42 -0.54 -4.13
C ARG A 296 12.16 -2.03 -4.22
N ASP A 297 11.42 -2.47 -5.26
CA ASP A 297 11.03 -3.87 -5.49
C ASP A 297 10.76 -4.10 -6.98
N MET A 298 11.77 -3.89 -7.81
CA MET A 298 11.59 -3.98 -9.24
C MET A 298 11.41 -5.43 -9.71
N PHE A 299 10.18 -5.78 -10.12
CA PHE A 299 9.89 -7.08 -10.73
C PHE A 299 10.27 -7.12 -12.20
N LEU A 300 10.77 -8.27 -12.64
CA LEU A 300 11.16 -8.51 -14.03
C LEU A 300 10.45 -9.76 -14.56
N TYR A 301 10.02 -9.69 -15.80
CA TYR A 301 9.47 -10.81 -16.57
C TYR A 301 10.58 -11.35 -17.46
N ILE A 302 11.17 -12.46 -17.03
CA ILE A 302 12.33 -13.07 -17.70
C ILE A 302 11.86 -14.22 -18.60
N LYS A 303 12.37 -14.24 -19.83
CA LYS A 303 12.09 -15.27 -20.84
C LYS A 303 12.35 -16.66 -20.32
N ASP A 304 11.56 -17.62 -20.79
CA ASP A 304 11.72 -19.04 -20.47
C ASP A 304 13.15 -19.51 -20.75
N GLY A 305 13.67 -20.30 -19.80
CA GLY A 305 15.03 -20.85 -19.88
C GLY A 305 16.18 -19.84 -19.66
N ARG A 306 15.88 -18.57 -19.35
CA ARG A 306 16.88 -17.54 -19.14
C ARG A 306 16.95 -17.01 -17.69
N LEU A 307 16.17 -17.59 -16.80
CA LEU A 307 16.03 -17.07 -15.42
C LEU A 307 17.34 -17.11 -14.62
N ASP A 308 18.07 -18.24 -14.69
CA ASP A 308 19.37 -18.40 -13.99
C ASP A 308 20.44 -17.47 -14.56
N ASP A 309 20.48 -17.33 -15.88
CA ASP A 309 21.42 -16.41 -16.56
C ASP A 309 21.12 -14.95 -16.18
N ALA A 310 19.84 -14.57 -16.15
CA ALA A 310 19.42 -13.22 -15.78
C ALA A 310 19.74 -12.91 -14.32
N GLN A 311 19.43 -13.84 -13.42
CA GLN A 311 19.76 -13.71 -12.00
C GLN A 311 21.26 -13.52 -11.81
N SER A 312 22.11 -14.41 -12.36
CA SER A 312 23.57 -14.32 -12.24
C SER A 312 24.12 -13.03 -12.84
N PHE A 313 23.56 -12.57 -13.97
CA PHE A 313 23.93 -11.32 -14.61
C PHE A 313 23.67 -10.11 -13.72
N LEU A 314 22.51 -10.07 -13.06
CA LEU A 314 22.09 -8.96 -12.19
C LEU A 314 22.79 -9.04 -10.82
N ASP A 315 22.87 -10.22 -10.19
CA ASP A 315 23.53 -10.40 -8.89
C ASP A 315 24.96 -9.86 -8.90
N THR A 316 25.74 -10.21 -9.94
CA THR A 316 27.13 -9.74 -10.06
C THR A 316 27.24 -8.22 -10.16
N ARG A 317 26.25 -7.55 -10.77
CA ARG A 317 26.27 -6.11 -11.04
C ARG A 317 25.64 -5.27 -9.93
N LEU A 318 24.79 -5.90 -9.14
CA LEU A 318 24.12 -5.27 -8.00
C LEU A 318 24.74 -5.71 -6.66
N GLU A 319 25.91 -6.36 -6.69
CA GLU A 319 26.60 -6.76 -5.47
C GLU A 319 26.78 -5.59 -4.50
N GLY A 320 26.38 -5.79 -3.24
CA GLY A 320 26.43 -4.76 -2.20
C GLY A 320 25.33 -3.68 -2.30
N LYS A 321 24.41 -3.76 -3.27
CA LYS A 321 23.34 -2.77 -3.50
C LYS A 321 21.93 -3.34 -3.46
N ALA A 322 21.74 -4.56 -3.92
CA ALA A 322 20.44 -5.23 -3.95
C ALA A 322 20.61 -6.75 -3.93
N ASP A 323 19.60 -7.44 -3.43
CA ASP A 323 19.41 -8.87 -3.69
C ASP A 323 18.59 -9.07 -4.96
N VAL A 324 18.91 -10.11 -5.75
CA VAL A 324 18.13 -10.53 -6.92
C VAL A 324 17.55 -11.91 -6.65
N VAL A 325 16.23 -11.99 -6.51
CA VAL A 325 15.56 -13.18 -5.98
C VAL A 325 14.54 -13.71 -6.98
N LYS A 326 14.51 -15.03 -7.19
CA LYS A 326 13.43 -15.68 -7.93
C LYS A 326 12.12 -15.54 -7.17
N THR A 327 11.09 -15.03 -7.82
CA THR A 327 9.78 -14.81 -7.20
C THR A 327 9.18 -16.10 -6.63
N GLU A 328 9.42 -17.26 -7.26
CA GLU A 328 8.92 -18.54 -6.75
C GLU A 328 9.47 -18.86 -5.36
N LEU A 329 10.73 -18.54 -5.06
CA LEU A 329 11.29 -18.71 -3.70
C LEU A 329 10.55 -17.85 -2.67
N LEU A 330 10.18 -16.62 -3.05
CA LEU A 330 9.39 -15.74 -2.16
C LEU A 330 7.97 -16.26 -1.94
N ILE A 331 7.38 -16.91 -2.96
CA ILE A 331 6.08 -17.58 -2.85
C ILE A 331 6.18 -18.77 -1.90
N GLU A 332 7.17 -19.64 -2.09
CA GLU A 332 7.42 -20.80 -1.23
C GLU A 332 7.67 -20.39 0.22
N GLU A 333 8.39 -19.32 0.42
CA GLU A 333 8.66 -18.72 1.73
C GLU A 333 7.52 -17.86 2.29
N ARG A 334 6.39 -17.74 1.57
CA ARG A 334 5.17 -17.04 1.97
C ARG A 334 5.30 -15.52 2.14
N TYR A 335 6.16 -14.88 1.35
CA TYR A 335 6.25 -13.42 1.35
C TYR A 335 5.00 -12.72 0.83
N PHE A 336 4.14 -13.43 0.11
CA PHE A 336 2.86 -12.93 -0.42
C PHE A 336 1.63 -13.53 0.30
N GLY A 337 1.83 -14.15 1.47
CA GLY A 337 0.80 -14.88 2.20
C GLY A 337 0.90 -16.40 2.04
N SER A 338 0.00 -17.12 2.73
CA SER A 338 -0.01 -18.60 2.70
C SER A 338 -0.50 -19.18 1.37
N GLU A 339 -1.29 -18.39 0.65
CA GLU A 339 -1.91 -18.79 -0.63
C GLU A 339 -1.77 -17.65 -1.64
N VAL A 340 -1.38 -18.02 -2.86
CA VAL A 340 -1.34 -17.10 -4.00
C VAL A 340 -2.33 -17.55 -5.07
N SER A 341 -3.11 -16.60 -5.57
CA SER A 341 -4.10 -16.86 -6.61
C SER A 341 -3.46 -17.10 -7.97
N PRO A 342 -4.11 -17.80 -8.91
CA PRO A 342 -3.66 -17.87 -10.29
C PRO A 342 -3.44 -16.47 -10.90
N ARG A 343 -4.33 -15.53 -10.60
CA ARG A 343 -4.21 -14.13 -11.05
C ARG A 343 -2.92 -13.47 -10.56
N PHE A 344 -2.51 -13.69 -9.31
CA PHE A 344 -1.23 -13.19 -8.80
C PHE A 344 -0.06 -13.77 -9.60
N ARG A 345 -0.06 -15.09 -9.85
CA ARG A 345 1.02 -15.77 -10.60
C ARG A 345 1.13 -15.30 -12.05
N GLU A 346 0.02 -14.93 -12.69
CA GLU A 346 0.00 -14.40 -14.05
C GLU A 346 0.53 -12.97 -14.14
N ARG A 347 0.49 -12.20 -13.03
CA ARG A 347 0.85 -10.79 -12.97
C ARG A 347 2.23 -10.53 -12.43
N VAL A 348 2.66 -11.34 -11.48
CA VAL A 348 3.94 -11.12 -10.82
C VAL A 348 5.09 -11.55 -11.74
N GLY A 349 6.14 -10.73 -11.83
CA GLY A 349 7.36 -11.11 -12.55
C GLY A 349 8.03 -12.32 -11.89
N ASN A 350 8.81 -13.07 -12.66
CA ASN A 350 9.50 -14.28 -12.16
C ASN A 350 10.84 -14.02 -11.47
N LEU A 351 11.33 -12.77 -11.52
CA LEU A 351 12.53 -12.30 -10.82
C LEU A 351 12.22 -10.94 -10.17
N VAL A 352 12.77 -10.68 -8.99
CA VAL A 352 12.64 -9.38 -8.32
C VAL A 352 13.99 -8.89 -7.82
N ILE A 353 14.24 -7.60 -7.99
CA ILE A 353 15.39 -6.88 -7.45
C ILE A 353 14.91 -6.18 -6.19
N LEU A 354 15.59 -6.42 -5.08
CA LEU A 354 15.29 -5.87 -3.75
C LEU A 354 16.45 -4.99 -3.29
N PRO A 355 16.42 -3.69 -3.56
CA PRO A 355 17.47 -2.76 -3.15
C PRO A 355 17.68 -2.71 -1.65
N TYR A 356 18.93 -2.54 -1.24
CA TYR A 356 19.28 -2.32 0.17
C TYR A 356 18.85 -0.92 0.61
N ARG A 357 18.97 -0.64 1.90
CA ARG A 357 18.65 0.67 2.46
C ARG A 357 19.39 1.77 1.69
N TYR A 358 18.68 2.84 1.34
CA TYR A 358 19.12 4.01 0.55
C TYR A 358 19.37 3.74 -0.94
N GLU A 359 19.36 2.51 -1.39
CA GLU A 359 19.55 2.17 -2.80
C GLU A 359 18.22 2.15 -3.55
N SER A 360 18.26 2.40 -4.85
CA SER A 360 17.09 2.28 -5.73
C SER A 360 17.51 1.76 -7.11
N VAL A 361 16.72 0.86 -7.67
CA VAL A 361 16.94 0.26 -8.99
C VAL A 361 15.68 0.43 -9.81
N TRP A 362 15.79 0.96 -11.02
CA TRP A 362 14.61 1.24 -11.83
C TRP A 362 14.89 1.09 -13.34
N TRP A 363 13.84 1.31 -14.14
CA TRP A 363 13.87 1.42 -15.57
C TRP A 363 13.58 2.84 -16.01
N TYR A 364 14.41 3.42 -16.85
CA TYR A 364 14.27 4.81 -17.29
C TYR A 364 13.46 4.93 -18.56
N GLU A 365 12.47 5.79 -18.57
CA GLU A 365 11.84 6.33 -19.79
C GLU A 365 11.53 7.81 -19.55
N LYS A 366 12.09 8.69 -20.41
CA LYS A 366 11.96 10.14 -20.26
C LYS A 366 10.50 10.59 -20.20
N GLY A 367 10.16 11.33 -19.14
CA GLY A 367 8.82 11.89 -18.91
C GLY A 367 7.77 10.87 -18.43
N LYS A 368 8.16 9.59 -18.23
CA LYS A 368 7.27 8.54 -17.72
C LYS A 368 7.82 7.85 -16.47
N PHE A 369 9.01 7.28 -16.56
CA PHE A 369 9.62 6.44 -15.54
C PHE A 369 10.95 7.02 -15.06
N GLU A 370 10.92 8.27 -14.66
CA GLU A 370 12.04 8.96 -14.03
C GLU A 370 11.85 8.90 -12.51
N GLN A 371 12.80 8.31 -11.79
CA GLN A 371 12.81 8.39 -10.34
C GLN A 371 13.14 9.83 -9.92
N ARG A 372 12.23 10.43 -9.14
CA ARG A 372 12.33 11.82 -8.68
C ARG A 372 12.09 11.95 -7.17
N PHE A 373 11.78 10.85 -6.53
CA PHE A 373 11.41 10.79 -5.12
C PHE A 373 12.63 10.70 -4.21
N TYR A 374 12.56 11.38 -3.07
CA TYR A 374 13.55 11.33 -1.99
C TYR A 374 13.15 10.37 -0.86
N GLY A 375 11.91 9.96 -0.80
CA GLY A 375 11.40 8.87 0.00
C GLY A 375 10.70 7.84 -0.88
N HIS A 376 10.85 6.57 -0.56
CA HIS A 376 10.22 5.50 -1.35
C HIS A 376 9.92 4.28 -0.50
N HIS A 377 9.03 3.44 -0.99
CA HIS A 377 8.59 2.19 -0.35
C HIS A 377 8.33 1.12 -1.43
N GLY A 378 8.05 -0.11 -1.00
CA GLY A 378 7.85 -1.28 -1.86
C GLY A 378 8.73 -2.45 -1.43
N GLY A 379 9.91 -2.14 -0.86
CA GLY A 379 10.92 -3.11 -0.48
C GLY A 379 10.70 -3.79 0.87
N LEU A 380 11.79 -4.39 1.37
CA LEU A 380 11.80 -5.20 2.58
C LEU A 380 12.59 -4.59 3.75
N THR A 381 13.06 -3.35 3.63
CA THR A 381 13.83 -2.75 4.73
C THR A 381 12.92 -2.43 5.93
N PRO A 382 13.48 -2.37 7.16
CA PRO A 382 12.69 -2.04 8.35
C PRO A 382 11.93 -0.71 8.22
N GLU A 383 12.53 0.27 7.52
CA GLU A 383 11.93 1.58 7.29
C GLU A 383 10.62 1.50 6.49
N GLU A 384 10.50 0.52 5.61
CA GLU A 384 9.33 0.29 4.75
C GLU A 384 8.35 -0.68 5.39
N MET A 385 8.86 -1.75 6.01
CA MET A 385 8.09 -2.90 6.46
C MET A 385 7.50 -2.78 7.87
N GLU A 386 8.12 -1.98 8.75
CA GLU A 386 7.62 -1.82 10.11
C GLU A 386 6.51 -0.77 10.14
N THR A 387 5.31 -1.19 10.48
CA THR A 387 4.13 -0.31 10.61
C THR A 387 3.52 -0.40 12.00
N ILE A 388 2.41 0.25 12.22
CA ILE A 388 1.83 0.51 13.53
C ILE A 388 0.34 0.16 13.55
N LEU A 389 -0.16 -0.27 14.70
CA LEU A 389 -1.59 -0.30 15.01
C LEU A 389 -1.83 0.28 16.40
N TYR A 390 -2.55 1.38 16.46
CA TYR A 390 -3.18 1.87 17.67
C TYR A 390 -4.58 1.29 17.83
N SER A 391 -4.95 0.93 19.06
CA SER A 391 -6.28 0.56 19.45
C SER A 391 -6.68 1.35 20.69
N TYR A 392 -7.81 2.06 20.62
CA TYR A 392 -8.34 2.88 21.71
C TYR A 392 -9.84 2.68 21.86
N GLU A 393 -10.29 2.39 23.07
CA GLU A 393 -11.69 2.12 23.38
C GLU A 393 -12.34 3.36 24.07
N ILE A 394 -13.55 3.72 23.63
CA ILE A 394 -14.30 4.87 24.12
C ILE A 394 -15.69 4.41 24.56
#